data_384ece81d34cdd1addbf4373e2fa4289
#
_entry.id   384ece81d34cdd1addbf4373e2fa4289
#
_cell.length_a   1.000
_cell.length_b   1.000
_cell.length_c   1.000
_cell.angle_alpha   90.00
_cell.angle_beta   90.00
_cell.angle_gamma   90.00
#
_symmetry.space_group_name_H-M   'P 1'
#
loop_
_entity.id
_entity.type
_entity.pdbx_description
1 polymer ?
#
loop_
_entity_poly.entity_id
_entity_poly.type
_entity_poly.pdbx_seq_one_letter_code
_entity_poly.pdbx_strand_id
1 'polypeptide(L)'
;IKVTPLAGAHAYRAQIARDQAFENLWSEFTTASLPFRDGNLPDGVYWLRVRGIDQASIEGQDAIIPFGLNARPELPFVIAPLPGGMSAPEKQEFKWTANPEASHYSVLIGQDSDFSQPIYFNPEVRDTSLTLADSLAPGHYFWRIFSVSATEGAGPFSDAMAFRVPYPGPSLEDTQLQEDSMTFAWRAGAENQRFQAQFARDNAFTDIIHDESTITPQLIIAKPDSGTYYLRIKTIEADGFQGPWGPAQEIDVPRGISYWFMLLMLLPLLVLI
;
A
#
# COMPACT_ATOMS: atom_id res chain seq x y z
N ILE A 1 -16.05 23.19 -10.24
CA ILE A 1 -15.96 24.60 -9.76
C ILE A 1 -17.04 24.77 -8.70
N LYS A 2 -16.69 25.28 -7.50
CA LYS A 2 -17.64 25.61 -6.45
C LYS A 2 -18.19 27.02 -6.69
N VAL A 3 -19.51 27.13 -6.75
CA VAL A 3 -20.23 28.43 -6.79
C VAL A 3 -20.94 28.59 -5.45
N THR A 4 -20.69 29.72 -4.77
CA THR A 4 -21.40 30.05 -3.54
C THR A 4 -22.81 30.54 -3.87
N PRO A 5 -23.86 29.95 -3.26
CA PRO A 5 -25.23 30.43 -3.48
C PRO A 5 -25.37 31.92 -3.17
N LEU A 6 -26.02 32.66 -4.08
CA LEU A 6 -26.29 34.08 -3.89
C LEU A 6 -27.67 34.24 -3.22
N ALA A 7 -27.71 35.03 -2.13
CA ALA A 7 -28.98 35.36 -1.46
C ALA A 7 -29.93 36.06 -2.42
N GLY A 8 -31.17 35.58 -2.51
CA GLY A 8 -32.20 36.13 -3.40
C GLY A 8 -32.18 35.53 -4.84
N ALA A 9 -31.16 34.78 -5.20
CA ALA A 9 -31.17 34.08 -6.48
C ALA A 9 -32.11 32.87 -6.42
N HIS A 10 -32.98 32.75 -7.40
CA HIS A 10 -33.89 31.64 -7.63
C HIS A 10 -33.31 30.66 -8.63
N ALA A 11 -32.52 31.16 -9.58
CA ALA A 11 -31.80 30.34 -10.55
C ALA A 11 -30.46 30.99 -10.92
N TYR A 12 -29.65 30.28 -11.71
CA TYR A 12 -28.37 30.75 -12.21
C TYR A 12 -28.29 30.51 -13.72
N ARG A 13 -27.80 31.48 -14.43
CA ARG A 13 -27.37 31.33 -15.80
C ARG A 13 -25.87 31.14 -15.84
N ALA A 14 -25.41 30.06 -16.46
CA ALA A 14 -24.00 29.76 -16.60
C ALA A 14 -23.63 29.65 -18.08
N GLN A 15 -22.50 30.22 -18.45
CA GLN A 15 -21.94 30.19 -19.80
C GLN A 15 -20.49 29.77 -19.71
N ILE A 16 -20.07 28.84 -20.55
CA ILE A 16 -18.68 28.39 -20.69
C ILE A 16 -18.24 28.80 -22.10
N ALA A 17 -17.09 29.48 -22.19
CA ALA A 17 -16.53 29.93 -23.47
C ALA A 17 -15.01 29.65 -23.52
N ARG A 18 -14.45 29.61 -24.74
CA ARG A 18 -13.01 29.51 -24.97
C ARG A 18 -12.27 30.84 -24.91
N ASP A 19 -13.00 31.93 -24.76
CA ASP A 19 -12.45 33.29 -24.67
C ASP A 19 -13.18 34.12 -23.61
N GLN A 20 -12.48 35.15 -23.11
CA GLN A 20 -12.99 36.04 -22.07
C GLN A 20 -14.17 36.94 -22.51
N ALA A 21 -14.28 37.20 -23.79
CA ALA A 21 -15.37 38.00 -24.38
C ALA A 21 -16.68 37.21 -24.55
N PHE A 22 -16.60 35.88 -24.36
CA PHE A 22 -17.72 34.94 -24.59
C PHE A 22 -18.27 34.98 -26.01
N GLU A 23 -17.39 35.22 -26.99
CA GLU A 23 -17.73 35.15 -28.42
C GLU A 23 -17.76 33.71 -28.91
N ASN A 24 -16.90 32.81 -28.35
CA ASN A 24 -16.83 31.39 -28.66
C ASN A 24 -17.46 30.57 -27.53
N LEU A 25 -18.78 30.63 -27.40
CA LEU A 25 -19.52 29.86 -26.40
C LEU A 25 -19.39 28.36 -26.70
N TRP A 26 -18.99 27.59 -25.67
CA TRP A 26 -19.06 26.13 -25.67
C TRP A 26 -20.43 25.65 -25.22
N SER A 27 -20.91 26.16 -24.09
CA SER A 27 -22.20 25.79 -23.53
C SER A 27 -22.84 26.95 -22.79
N GLU A 28 -24.17 26.95 -22.73
CA GLU A 28 -25.00 27.86 -21.98
C GLU A 28 -26.20 27.12 -21.41
N PHE A 29 -26.46 27.31 -20.11
CA PHE A 29 -27.61 26.71 -19.45
C PHE A 29 -28.11 27.54 -18.28
N THR A 30 -29.37 27.33 -17.92
CA THR A 30 -29.97 27.91 -16.72
C THR A 30 -30.37 26.78 -15.78
N THR A 31 -30.04 26.91 -14.52
CA THR A 31 -30.32 25.90 -13.50
C THR A 31 -30.70 26.54 -12.17
N ALA A 32 -31.62 25.93 -11.45
CA ALA A 32 -31.96 26.29 -10.07
C ALA A 32 -31.08 25.60 -9.04
N SER A 33 -30.29 24.58 -9.44
CA SER A 33 -29.48 23.76 -8.54
C SER A 33 -27.98 23.97 -8.74
N LEU A 34 -27.24 23.98 -7.63
CA LEU A 34 -25.79 23.96 -7.59
C LEU A 34 -25.30 22.66 -6.91
N PRO A 35 -24.15 22.11 -7.28
CA PRO A 35 -23.26 22.54 -8.38
C PRO A 35 -23.83 22.14 -9.76
N PHE A 36 -23.54 22.92 -10.77
CA PHE A 36 -23.82 22.52 -12.14
C PHE A 36 -22.66 21.72 -12.75
N ARG A 37 -22.97 20.88 -13.73
CA ARG A 37 -22.00 19.97 -14.39
C ARG A 37 -22.19 20.01 -15.90
N ASP A 38 -21.08 20.03 -16.62
CA ASP A 38 -21.02 19.75 -18.06
C ASP A 38 -20.07 18.56 -18.25
N GLY A 39 -20.62 17.41 -18.62
CA GLY A 39 -19.88 16.15 -18.77
C GLY A 39 -19.16 16.00 -20.11
N ASN A 40 -19.40 16.91 -21.06
CA ASN A 40 -18.89 16.82 -22.44
C ASN A 40 -17.82 17.88 -22.76
N LEU A 41 -17.37 18.65 -21.76
CA LEU A 41 -16.36 19.68 -21.96
C LEU A 41 -15.01 19.01 -22.24
N PRO A 42 -14.38 19.23 -23.43
CA PRO A 42 -13.04 18.73 -23.71
C PRO A 42 -11.98 19.39 -22.84
N ASP A 43 -10.78 18.80 -22.77
CA ASP A 43 -9.65 19.42 -22.13
C ASP A 43 -9.27 20.73 -22.81
N GLY A 44 -8.89 21.73 -22.00
CA GLY A 44 -8.57 23.05 -22.49
C GLY A 44 -8.68 24.15 -21.43
N VAL A 45 -8.48 25.36 -21.90
CA VAL A 45 -8.64 26.57 -21.07
C VAL A 45 -9.95 27.25 -21.44
N TYR A 46 -10.72 27.61 -20.45
CA TYR A 46 -12.07 28.14 -20.57
C TYR A 46 -12.30 29.32 -19.64
N TRP A 47 -13.35 30.04 -19.94
CA TRP A 47 -13.93 31.10 -19.11
C TRP A 47 -15.35 30.71 -18.71
N LEU A 48 -15.62 30.75 -17.41
CA LEU A 48 -16.96 30.56 -16.86
C LEU A 48 -17.53 31.91 -16.48
N ARG A 49 -18.74 32.22 -16.99
CA ARG A 49 -19.53 33.37 -16.58
C ARG A 49 -20.80 32.88 -15.92
N VAL A 50 -21.06 33.35 -14.69
CA VAL A 50 -22.25 33.00 -13.92
C VAL A 50 -22.93 34.23 -13.43
N ARG A 51 -24.27 34.26 -13.51
CA ARG A 51 -25.11 35.28 -12.90
C ARG A 51 -26.30 34.68 -12.21
N GLY A 52 -26.74 35.26 -11.10
CA GLY A 52 -27.98 34.92 -10.42
C GLY A 52 -29.21 35.51 -11.14
N ILE A 53 -30.31 34.80 -11.06
CA ILE A 53 -31.63 35.24 -11.57
C ILE A 53 -32.57 35.25 -10.38
N ASP A 54 -33.24 36.38 -10.14
CA ASP A 54 -34.21 36.52 -9.06
C ASP A 54 -35.60 35.96 -9.44
N GLN A 55 -36.56 36.04 -8.51
CA GLN A 55 -37.94 35.60 -8.75
C GLN A 55 -38.69 36.40 -9.81
N ALA A 56 -38.25 37.63 -10.07
CA ALA A 56 -38.81 38.48 -11.14
C ALA A 56 -38.12 38.26 -12.50
N SER A 57 -37.26 37.24 -12.59
CA SER A 57 -36.45 36.92 -13.78
C SER A 57 -35.45 38.02 -14.16
N ILE A 58 -35.05 38.86 -13.20
CA ILE A 58 -34.01 39.85 -13.42
C ILE A 58 -32.64 39.21 -13.18
N GLU A 59 -31.75 39.33 -14.18
CA GLU A 59 -30.40 38.85 -14.12
C GLU A 59 -29.50 39.84 -13.37
N GLY A 60 -28.66 39.30 -12.44
CA GLY A 60 -27.67 40.09 -11.69
C GLY A 60 -26.38 40.30 -12.48
N GLN A 61 -25.34 40.77 -11.75
CA GLN A 61 -24.02 41.00 -12.33
C GLN A 61 -23.31 39.70 -12.66
N ASP A 62 -22.41 39.75 -13.64
CA ASP A 62 -21.57 38.62 -14.04
C ASP A 62 -20.43 38.40 -13.02
N ALA A 63 -20.24 37.14 -12.65
CA ALA A 63 -19.01 36.64 -12.10
C ALA A 63 -18.26 35.86 -13.19
N ILE A 64 -17.06 36.31 -13.54
CA ILE A 64 -16.27 35.71 -14.61
C ILE A 64 -14.97 35.15 -14.02
N ILE A 65 -14.66 33.87 -14.29
CA ILE A 65 -13.43 33.20 -13.84
C ILE A 65 -12.83 32.37 -14.96
N PRO A 66 -11.50 32.40 -15.14
CA PRO A 66 -10.82 31.44 -16.00
C PRO A 66 -10.66 30.11 -15.25
N PHE A 67 -10.68 28.99 -16.02
CA PHE A 67 -10.30 27.69 -15.49
C PHE A 67 -9.70 26.82 -16.58
N GLY A 68 -8.81 25.90 -16.20
CA GLY A 68 -8.30 24.84 -17.05
C GLY A 68 -9.00 23.52 -16.71
N LEU A 69 -9.34 22.74 -17.73
CA LEU A 69 -9.77 21.38 -17.61
C LEU A 69 -8.69 20.49 -18.23
N ASN A 70 -8.20 19.53 -17.45
CA ASN A 70 -7.35 18.44 -17.90
C ASN A 70 -7.92 17.17 -17.26
N ALA A 71 -8.76 16.45 -17.97
CA ALA A 71 -9.46 15.26 -17.53
C ALA A 71 -9.09 14.02 -18.35
N ARG A 72 -8.40 14.23 -19.47
CA ARG A 72 -8.04 13.15 -20.41
C ARG A 72 -6.53 13.09 -20.67
N PRO A 73 -5.98 11.90 -20.93
CA PRO A 73 -6.64 10.60 -20.82
C PRO A 73 -7.05 10.29 -19.37
N GLU A 74 -8.10 9.51 -19.21
CA GLU A 74 -8.62 9.15 -17.89
C GLU A 74 -7.54 8.42 -17.04
N LEU A 75 -7.70 8.49 -15.73
CA LEU A 75 -6.83 7.78 -14.79
C LEU A 75 -7.03 6.27 -14.91
N PRO A 76 -5.96 5.47 -14.80
CA PRO A 76 -6.11 4.04 -14.65
C PRO A 76 -6.62 3.70 -13.25
N PHE A 77 -7.38 2.62 -13.10
CA PHE A 77 -7.73 2.11 -11.78
C PHE A 77 -6.54 1.40 -11.17
N VAL A 78 -6.21 1.78 -9.94
CA VAL A 78 -5.13 1.18 -9.18
C VAL A 78 -5.54 -0.20 -8.66
N ILE A 79 -4.64 -1.18 -8.82
CA ILE A 79 -4.81 -2.55 -8.34
C ILE A 79 -3.93 -2.80 -7.11
N ALA A 80 -2.66 -2.37 -7.15
CA ALA A 80 -1.71 -2.55 -6.04
C ALA A 80 -0.54 -1.55 -6.12
N PRO A 81 0.01 -1.13 -4.97
CA PRO A 81 -0.60 -1.22 -3.64
C PRO A 81 -1.81 -0.29 -3.53
N LEU A 82 -2.86 -0.74 -2.85
CA LEU A 82 -4.03 0.10 -2.56
C LEU A 82 -3.69 1.18 -1.52
N PRO A 83 -4.45 2.28 -1.44
CA PRO A 83 -4.27 3.30 -0.42
C PRO A 83 -4.27 2.70 1.00
N GLY A 84 -3.22 2.97 1.78
CA GLY A 84 -3.02 2.38 3.11
C GLY A 84 -2.56 0.92 3.11
N GLY A 85 -2.33 0.34 1.93
CA GLY A 85 -1.89 -1.04 1.77
C GLY A 85 -0.41 -1.24 2.06
N MET A 86 0.01 -2.50 1.93
CA MET A 86 1.38 -2.95 2.14
C MET A 86 1.96 -3.43 0.81
N SER A 87 3.23 -3.13 0.57
CA SER A 87 4.04 -3.73 -0.48
C SER A 87 4.99 -4.78 0.11
N ALA A 88 5.42 -5.76 -0.70
CA ALA A 88 6.38 -6.75 -0.23
C ALA A 88 7.73 -6.06 0.14
N PRO A 89 8.42 -6.50 1.23
CA PRO A 89 9.66 -5.86 1.65
C PRO A 89 10.80 -6.00 0.64
N GLU A 90 10.84 -7.10 -0.10
CA GLU A 90 11.95 -7.42 -1.01
C GLU A 90 11.68 -7.03 -2.46
N LYS A 91 10.41 -6.80 -2.81
CA LYS A 91 10.01 -6.51 -4.19
C LYS A 91 8.74 -5.66 -4.21
N GLN A 92 8.89 -4.38 -4.53
CA GLN A 92 7.75 -3.50 -4.68
C GLN A 92 7.21 -3.59 -6.11
N GLU A 93 5.95 -4.01 -6.21
CA GLU A 93 5.23 -4.13 -7.46
C GLU A 93 4.00 -3.22 -7.45
N PHE A 94 3.87 -2.39 -8.49
CA PHE A 94 2.77 -1.46 -8.70
C PHE A 94 1.94 -1.97 -9.88
N LYS A 95 0.62 -2.02 -9.74
CA LYS A 95 -0.29 -2.52 -10.76
C LYS A 95 -1.50 -1.63 -10.93
N TRP A 96 -1.95 -1.49 -12.17
CA TRP A 96 -3.13 -0.72 -12.54
C TRP A 96 -3.83 -1.33 -13.75
N THR A 97 -5.04 -0.84 -14.05
CA THR A 97 -5.77 -1.28 -15.24
C THR A 97 -5.26 -0.58 -16.50
N ALA A 98 -5.37 -1.23 -17.63
CA ALA A 98 -5.14 -0.59 -18.93
C ALA A 98 -6.15 0.54 -19.16
N ASN A 99 -5.65 1.67 -19.68
CA ASN A 99 -6.47 2.73 -20.23
C ASN A 99 -6.33 2.70 -21.77
N PRO A 100 -7.43 2.51 -22.52
CA PRO A 100 -7.36 2.44 -23.99
C PRO A 100 -6.84 3.71 -24.68
N GLU A 101 -6.96 4.87 -24.03
CA GLU A 101 -6.48 6.15 -24.56
C GLU A 101 -4.99 6.38 -24.27
N ALA A 102 -4.38 5.60 -23.36
CA ALA A 102 -2.99 5.77 -22.97
C ALA A 102 -2.02 5.09 -23.94
N SER A 103 -1.00 5.81 -24.35
CA SER A 103 0.18 5.26 -25.01
C SER A 103 1.20 4.71 -24.02
N HIS A 104 1.25 5.30 -22.83
CA HIS A 104 2.10 4.91 -21.69
C HIS A 104 1.59 5.56 -20.40
N TYR A 105 2.24 5.22 -19.31
CA TYR A 105 1.94 5.75 -17.98
C TYR A 105 3.20 6.38 -17.39
N SER A 106 3.01 7.36 -16.51
CA SER A 106 4.09 7.93 -15.71
C SER A 106 3.82 7.64 -14.24
N VAL A 107 4.83 7.14 -13.53
CA VAL A 107 4.73 6.73 -12.12
C VAL A 107 5.74 7.52 -11.28
N LEU A 108 5.26 8.10 -10.17
CA LEU A 108 6.08 8.76 -9.16
C LEU A 108 5.92 8.04 -7.83
N ILE A 109 7.04 7.94 -7.09
CA ILE A 109 7.06 7.45 -5.71
C ILE A 109 7.84 8.46 -4.88
N GLY A 110 7.35 8.78 -3.69
CA GLY A 110 7.96 9.74 -2.76
C GLY A 110 7.73 9.36 -1.31
N GLN A 111 8.38 10.08 -0.40
CA GLN A 111 8.17 9.96 1.04
C GLN A 111 7.14 10.97 1.57
N ASP A 112 6.73 11.91 0.75
CA ASP A 112 5.69 12.91 1.04
C ASP A 112 4.58 12.87 -0.03
N SER A 113 3.37 13.31 0.34
CA SER A 113 2.20 13.32 -0.54
C SER A 113 2.26 14.37 -1.64
N ASP A 114 3.14 15.34 -1.52
CA ASP A 114 3.29 16.44 -2.48
C ASP A 114 4.35 16.12 -3.55
N PHE A 115 5.11 15.03 -3.32
CA PHE A 115 6.21 14.61 -4.20
C PHE A 115 7.23 15.72 -4.46
N SER A 116 7.55 16.47 -3.41
CA SER A 116 8.50 17.59 -3.48
C SER A 116 9.90 17.12 -3.87
N GLN A 117 10.29 15.91 -3.44
CA GLN A 117 11.50 15.21 -3.84
C GLN A 117 11.16 13.75 -4.13
N PRO A 118 10.72 13.40 -5.35
CA PRO A 118 10.44 12.02 -5.69
C PRO A 118 11.69 11.15 -5.57
N ILE A 119 11.57 10.01 -4.88
CA ILE A 119 12.65 9.02 -4.79
C ILE A 119 12.72 8.12 -6.02
N TYR A 120 11.61 8.05 -6.76
CA TYR A 120 11.52 7.33 -8.03
C TYR A 120 10.59 8.07 -8.99
N PHE A 121 11.01 8.18 -10.22
CA PHE A 121 10.20 8.69 -11.33
C PHE A 121 10.49 7.91 -12.60
N ASN A 122 9.46 7.32 -13.17
CA ASN A 122 9.51 6.73 -14.50
C ASN A 122 8.44 7.40 -15.37
N PRO A 123 8.85 8.21 -16.36
CA PRO A 123 7.93 8.94 -17.22
C PRO A 123 7.28 8.07 -18.31
N GLU A 124 7.81 6.87 -18.58
CA GLU A 124 7.40 6.06 -19.74
C GLU A 124 7.29 4.57 -19.37
N VAL A 125 6.24 4.19 -18.66
CA VAL A 125 5.90 2.80 -18.38
C VAL A 125 4.84 2.35 -19.39
N ARG A 126 5.14 1.37 -20.23
CA ARG A 126 4.22 0.91 -21.30
C ARG A 126 3.32 -0.24 -20.84
N ASP A 127 3.76 -0.97 -19.84
CA ASP A 127 3.00 -2.05 -19.22
C ASP A 127 2.00 -1.51 -18.19
N THR A 128 1.10 -2.34 -17.74
CA THR A 128 0.16 -2.04 -16.65
C THR A 128 0.69 -2.45 -15.28
N SER A 129 1.99 -2.66 -15.20
CA SER A 129 2.70 -2.95 -13.97
C SER A 129 4.12 -2.38 -14.00
N LEU A 130 4.62 -2.06 -12.82
CA LEU A 130 5.98 -1.62 -12.59
C LEU A 130 6.54 -2.37 -11.39
N THR A 131 7.70 -2.98 -11.54
CA THR A 131 8.48 -3.53 -10.44
C THR A 131 9.73 -2.67 -10.28
N LEU A 132 10.03 -2.23 -9.06
CA LEU A 132 11.27 -1.51 -8.79
C LEU A 132 12.47 -2.44 -8.91
N ALA A 133 13.55 -1.94 -9.52
CA ALA A 133 14.82 -2.68 -9.63
C ALA A 133 15.51 -2.80 -8.26
N ASP A 134 15.51 -1.70 -7.50
CA ASP A 134 16.04 -1.64 -6.14
C ASP A 134 14.90 -1.56 -5.15
N SER A 135 14.95 -2.39 -4.11
CA SER A 135 13.95 -2.41 -3.06
C SER A 135 14.00 -1.13 -2.22
N LEU A 136 12.83 -0.61 -1.87
CA LEU A 136 12.71 0.48 -0.91
C LEU A 136 13.00 -0.03 0.50
N ALA A 137 13.65 0.80 1.33
CA ALA A 137 13.79 0.53 2.75
C ALA A 137 12.42 0.43 3.46
N PRO A 138 12.32 -0.28 4.58
CA PRO A 138 11.10 -0.25 5.39
C PRO A 138 10.69 1.18 5.74
N GLY A 139 9.41 1.50 5.57
CA GLY A 139 8.92 2.87 5.79
C GLY A 139 7.57 3.16 5.16
N HIS A 140 7.16 4.43 5.28
CA HIS A 140 5.95 4.96 4.69
C HIS A 140 6.28 5.70 3.40
N TYR A 141 5.47 5.47 2.38
CA TYR A 141 5.65 6.02 1.05
C TYR A 141 4.33 6.43 0.46
N PHE A 142 4.41 7.26 -0.57
CA PHE A 142 3.29 7.65 -1.43
C PHE A 142 3.65 7.33 -2.87
N TRP A 143 2.65 7.01 -3.66
CA TRP A 143 2.81 6.91 -5.09
C TRP A 143 1.61 7.51 -5.81
N ARG A 144 1.83 7.92 -7.04
CA ARG A 144 0.77 8.38 -7.95
C ARG A 144 1.12 8.03 -9.37
N ILE A 145 0.09 8.01 -10.20
CA ILE A 145 0.18 7.64 -11.60
C ILE A 145 -0.66 8.58 -12.45
N PHE A 146 -0.28 8.78 -13.68
CA PHE A 146 -1.12 9.38 -14.70
C PHE A 146 -0.92 8.67 -16.03
N SER A 147 -1.96 8.69 -16.87
CA SER A 147 -1.92 8.21 -18.24
C SER A 147 -1.38 9.30 -19.16
N VAL A 148 -0.67 8.91 -20.21
CA VAL A 148 -0.22 9.82 -21.27
C VAL A 148 -0.77 9.32 -22.59
N SER A 149 -1.50 10.17 -23.31
CA SER A 149 -2.00 9.92 -24.65
C SER A 149 -1.07 10.53 -25.69
N ALA A 150 -0.94 9.88 -26.84
CA ALA A 150 -0.19 10.41 -27.97
C ALA A 150 -0.85 11.66 -28.59
N THR A 151 -2.15 11.84 -28.44
CA THR A 151 -2.92 12.95 -29.01
C THR A 151 -3.25 14.05 -28.01
N GLU A 152 -3.59 13.67 -26.77
CA GLU A 152 -4.04 14.61 -25.72
C GLU A 152 -2.89 15.00 -24.76
N GLY A 153 -1.77 14.27 -24.79
CA GLY A 153 -0.65 14.50 -23.85
C GLY A 153 -0.87 13.85 -22.50
N ALA A 154 -0.35 14.50 -21.45
CA ALA A 154 -0.42 14.01 -20.07
C ALA A 154 -1.78 14.32 -19.45
N GLY A 155 -2.47 13.31 -18.96
CA GLY A 155 -3.70 13.43 -18.19
C GLY A 155 -3.47 13.92 -16.76
N PRO A 156 -4.52 13.98 -15.95
CA PRO A 156 -4.42 14.36 -14.54
C PRO A 156 -3.65 13.32 -13.74
N PHE A 157 -3.03 13.76 -12.64
CA PHE A 157 -2.47 12.85 -11.65
C PHE A 157 -3.58 12.17 -10.84
N SER A 158 -3.35 10.91 -10.47
CA SER A 158 -4.12 10.31 -9.39
C SER A 158 -3.87 11.02 -8.06
N ASP A 159 -4.77 10.81 -7.10
CA ASP A 159 -4.47 11.16 -5.72
C ASP A 159 -3.19 10.47 -5.25
N ALA A 160 -2.52 11.07 -4.27
CA ALA A 160 -1.36 10.45 -3.62
C ALA A 160 -1.83 9.25 -2.80
N MET A 161 -1.38 8.06 -3.16
CA MET A 161 -1.75 6.81 -2.51
C MET A 161 -0.67 6.39 -1.53
N ALA A 162 -0.98 6.47 -0.24
CA ALA A 162 -0.08 6.02 0.81
C ALA A 162 0.06 4.49 0.77
N PHE A 163 1.27 3.99 0.94
CA PHE A 163 1.55 2.58 1.16
C PHE A 163 2.72 2.40 2.13
N ARG A 164 2.87 1.19 2.65
CA ARG A 164 3.93 0.87 3.58
C ARG A 164 4.80 -0.27 3.02
N VAL A 165 6.12 -0.13 3.16
CA VAL A 165 7.08 -1.22 3.04
C VAL A 165 7.41 -1.68 4.45
N PRO A 166 6.99 -2.88 4.87
CA PRO A 166 7.24 -3.39 6.21
C PRO A 166 8.67 -3.88 6.36
N TYR A 167 9.13 -4.03 7.61
CA TYR A 167 10.29 -4.85 7.87
C TYR A 167 10.02 -6.30 7.44
N PRO A 168 11.01 -6.99 6.85
CA PRO A 168 10.89 -8.41 6.59
C PRO A 168 10.71 -9.15 7.92
N GLY A 169 9.96 -10.25 7.88
CA GLY A 169 9.82 -11.10 9.07
C GLY A 169 11.18 -11.66 9.48
N PRO A 170 11.50 -11.68 10.79
CA PRO A 170 12.79 -12.13 11.29
C PRO A 170 13.08 -13.59 10.94
N SER A 171 14.36 -13.87 10.73
CA SER A 171 14.90 -15.22 10.70
C SER A 171 15.60 -15.52 12.03
N LEU A 172 15.66 -16.78 12.43
CA LEU A 172 16.42 -17.21 13.60
C LEU A 172 17.91 -16.86 13.43
N GLU A 173 18.50 -16.38 14.50
CA GLU A 173 19.96 -16.23 14.64
C GLU A 173 20.55 -17.35 15.48
N ASP A 174 19.82 -17.82 16.49
CA ASP A 174 20.29 -18.85 17.40
C ASP A 174 19.13 -19.73 17.88
N THR A 175 19.44 -20.98 18.12
CA THR A 175 18.54 -21.98 18.73
C THR A 175 19.31 -22.74 19.80
N GLN A 176 18.88 -22.59 21.04
CA GLN A 176 19.48 -23.29 22.18
C GLN A 176 18.54 -24.39 22.66
N LEU A 177 19.05 -25.62 22.65
CA LEU A 177 18.38 -26.80 23.18
C LEU A 177 18.90 -27.12 24.55
N GLN A 178 18.02 -27.04 25.55
CA GLN A 178 18.30 -27.46 26.95
C GLN A 178 17.60 -28.79 27.24
N GLU A 179 17.75 -29.31 28.46
CA GLU A 179 17.14 -30.58 28.83
C GLU A 179 15.59 -30.54 28.70
N ASP A 180 14.96 -29.50 29.26
CA ASP A 180 13.50 -29.36 29.35
C ASP A 180 12.95 -28.19 28.55
N SER A 181 13.79 -27.39 27.88
CA SER A 181 13.34 -26.19 27.14
C SER A 181 14.12 -25.96 25.85
N MET A 182 13.53 -25.16 24.97
CA MET A 182 14.15 -24.63 23.77
C MET A 182 14.02 -23.11 23.77
N THR A 183 15.11 -22.42 23.42
CA THR A 183 15.15 -20.97 23.26
C THR A 183 15.49 -20.66 21.81
N PHE A 184 14.65 -19.85 21.20
CA PHE A 184 14.83 -19.32 19.84
C PHE A 184 15.10 -17.82 19.96
N ALA A 185 16.15 -17.33 19.31
CA ALA A 185 16.50 -15.92 19.31
C ALA A 185 16.60 -15.40 17.86
N TRP A 186 16.22 -14.15 17.67
CA TRP A 186 16.28 -13.43 16.39
C TRP A 186 16.66 -11.97 16.60
N ARG A 187 16.93 -11.26 15.51
CA ARG A 187 17.25 -9.83 15.57
C ARG A 187 16.02 -8.97 15.38
N ALA A 188 15.88 -7.94 16.21
CA ALA A 188 14.93 -6.87 16.00
C ALA A 188 15.39 -5.98 14.82
N GLY A 189 14.47 -5.58 13.94
CA GLY A 189 14.75 -4.69 12.82
C GLY A 189 14.74 -3.21 13.22
N ALA A 190 13.98 -2.85 14.28
CA ALA A 190 13.86 -1.50 14.82
C ALA A 190 13.56 -1.53 16.33
N GLU A 191 13.65 -0.35 16.97
CA GLU A 191 13.28 -0.20 18.38
C GLU A 191 11.78 -0.33 18.60
N ASN A 192 11.39 -0.75 19.80
CA ASN A 192 9.99 -0.88 20.25
C ASN A 192 9.11 -1.81 19.40
N GLN A 193 9.71 -2.70 18.62
CA GLN A 193 8.99 -3.75 17.92
C GLN A 193 8.51 -4.81 18.91
N ARG A 194 7.37 -5.40 18.59
CA ARG A 194 6.89 -6.65 19.17
C ARG A 194 6.94 -7.74 18.11
N PHE A 195 6.87 -8.98 18.55
CA PHE A 195 6.94 -10.12 17.65
C PHE A 195 5.79 -11.07 17.95
N GLN A 196 5.29 -11.73 16.92
CA GLN A 196 4.46 -12.92 17.07
C GLN A 196 5.24 -14.09 16.50
N ALA A 197 5.43 -15.13 17.31
CA ALA A 197 6.12 -16.35 16.91
C ALA A 197 5.14 -17.53 16.94
N GLN A 198 5.13 -18.32 15.89
CA GLN A 198 4.34 -19.55 15.79
C GLN A 198 5.26 -20.74 15.61
N PHE A 199 5.06 -21.77 16.45
CA PHE A 199 5.76 -23.04 16.39
C PHE A 199 4.76 -24.16 16.11
N ALA A 200 4.99 -24.94 15.07
CA ALA A 200 4.03 -25.92 14.54
C ALA A 200 4.68 -27.26 14.21
N ARG A 201 3.86 -28.32 14.08
CA ARG A 201 4.30 -29.64 13.62
C ARG A 201 4.38 -29.76 12.10
N ASP A 202 3.84 -28.80 11.37
CA ASP A 202 3.81 -28.81 9.90
C ASP A 202 4.22 -27.45 9.31
N ASN A 203 4.82 -27.48 8.14
CA ASN A 203 5.30 -26.28 7.43
C ASN A 203 4.16 -25.36 6.94
N ALA A 204 2.93 -25.86 6.86
CA ALA A 204 1.77 -25.06 6.50
C ALA A 204 1.17 -24.31 7.70
N PHE A 205 1.66 -24.59 8.92
CA PHE A 205 1.18 -24.03 10.18
C PHE A 205 -0.30 -24.30 10.42
N THR A 206 -0.76 -25.50 10.11
CA THR A 206 -2.11 -25.97 10.39
C THR A 206 -2.21 -26.64 11.77
N ASP A 207 -1.13 -27.25 12.28
CA ASP A 207 -1.01 -27.82 13.63
C ASP A 207 -0.04 -26.97 14.48
N ILE A 208 -0.51 -25.78 14.88
CA ILE A 208 0.25 -24.85 15.71
C ILE A 208 0.20 -25.30 17.15
N ILE A 209 1.37 -25.50 17.78
CA ILE A 209 1.50 -25.90 19.18
C ILE A 209 1.89 -24.74 20.12
N HIS A 210 2.48 -23.67 19.58
CA HIS A 210 2.68 -22.39 20.27
C HIS A 210 2.38 -21.23 19.34
N ASP A 211 1.65 -20.24 19.86
CA ASP A 211 1.40 -18.94 19.22
C ASP A 211 1.52 -17.87 20.29
N GLU A 212 2.62 -17.16 20.29
CA GLU A 212 2.97 -16.24 21.38
C GLU A 212 3.41 -14.87 20.82
N SER A 213 2.98 -13.81 21.51
CA SER A 213 3.44 -12.45 21.29
C SER A 213 4.43 -12.04 22.35
N THR A 214 5.63 -11.58 21.93
CA THR A 214 6.71 -11.17 22.83
C THR A 214 7.20 -9.76 22.49
N ILE A 215 7.73 -9.07 23.49
CA ILE A 215 8.44 -7.77 23.34
C ILE A 215 9.94 -7.95 23.23
N THR A 216 10.45 -9.13 23.58
CA THR A 216 11.84 -9.48 23.42
C THR A 216 12.04 -10.31 22.15
N PRO A 217 13.18 -10.19 21.45
CA PRO A 217 13.42 -10.94 20.21
C PRO A 217 13.83 -12.40 20.54
N GLN A 218 13.01 -13.07 21.35
CA GLN A 218 13.21 -14.48 21.73
C GLN A 218 11.88 -15.15 22.07
N LEU A 219 11.83 -16.46 21.88
CA LEU A 219 10.77 -17.36 22.31
C LEU A 219 11.37 -18.50 23.12
N ILE A 220 10.81 -18.77 24.29
CA ILE A 220 11.21 -19.89 25.15
C ILE A 220 10.00 -20.81 25.30
N ILE A 221 10.15 -22.07 24.89
CA ILE A 221 9.10 -23.08 25.00
C ILE A 221 9.60 -24.32 25.76
N ALA A 222 8.67 -25.09 26.31
CA ALA A 222 8.99 -26.43 26.78
C ALA A 222 9.46 -27.28 25.60
N LYS A 223 10.49 -28.09 25.82
CA LYS A 223 11.02 -28.97 24.78
C LYS A 223 9.95 -29.98 24.35
N PRO A 224 9.55 -29.99 23.08
CA PRO A 224 8.61 -30.96 22.58
C PRO A 224 9.25 -32.36 22.40
N ASP A 225 8.44 -33.36 22.05
CA ASP A 225 8.93 -34.67 21.67
C ASP A 225 9.92 -34.58 20.50
N SER A 226 10.73 -35.63 20.33
CA SER A 226 11.65 -35.69 19.18
C SER A 226 10.89 -35.71 17.86
N GLY A 227 11.32 -34.89 16.92
CA GLY A 227 10.68 -34.73 15.63
C GLY A 227 11.11 -33.47 14.90
N THR A 228 10.54 -33.25 13.74
CA THR A 228 10.74 -32.04 12.94
C THR A 228 9.59 -31.08 13.18
N TYR A 229 9.90 -29.83 13.44
CA TYR A 229 8.98 -28.75 13.72
C TYR A 229 9.31 -27.56 12.85
N TYR A 230 8.43 -26.56 12.84
CA TYR A 230 8.58 -25.36 12.04
C TYR A 230 8.30 -24.12 12.89
N LEU A 231 9.17 -23.11 12.76
CA LEU A 231 9.01 -21.81 13.41
C LEU A 231 8.91 -20.73 12.37
N ARG A 232 7.97 -19.81 12.56
CA ARG A 232 7.91 -18.53 11.82
C ARG A 232 7.64 -17.36 12.76
N ILE A 233 8.16 -16.21 12.38
CA ILE A 233 8.09 -15.01 13.21
C ILE A 233 7.68 -13.86 12.33
N LYS A 234 6.80 -12.98 12.83
CA LYS A 234 6.51 -11.68 12.22
C LYS A 234 6.76 -10.56 13.22
N THR A 235 7.06 -9.37 12.68
CA THR A 235 7.17 -8.15 13.47
C THR A 235 5.81 -7.48 13.60
N ILE A 236 5.60 -6.82 14.74
CA ILE A 236 4.49 -5.90 15.01
C ILE A 236 5.15 -4.58 15.41
N GLU A 237 4.98 -3.56 14.57
CA GLU A 237 5.58 -2.25 14.78
C GLU A 237 4.92 -1.50 15.95
N ALA A 238 5.55 -0.42 16.42
CA ALA A 238 5.07 0.34 17.57
C ALA A 238 3.66 0.91 17.41
N ASP A 239 3.25 1.20 16.19
CA ASP A 239 1.89 1.65 15.83
C ASP A 239 0.86 0.51 15.71
N GLY A 240 1.29 -0.74 15.94
CA GLY A 240 0.45 -1.94 15.82
C GLY A 240 0.39 -2.55 14.42
N PHE A 241 1.09 -1.98 13.45
CA PHE A 241 1.15 -2.55 12.12
C PHE A 241 1.84 -3.92 12.14
N GLN A 242 1.21 -4.92 11.52
CA GLN A 242 1.74 -6.28 11.45
C GLN A 242 2.45 -6.49 10.11
N GLY A 243 3.74 -6.78 10.17
CA GLY A 243 4.53 -7.16 9.00
C GLY A 243 4.18 -8.57 8.49
N PRO A 244 4.78 -8.99 7.37
CA PRO A 244 4.64 -10.34 6.87
C PRO A 244 5.30 -11.35 7.82
N TRP A 245 4.87 -12.60 7.73
CA TRP A 245 5.61 -13.69 8.33
C TRP A 245 6.98 -13.83 7.68
N GLY A 246 8.00 -14.07 8.48
CA GLY A 246 9.31 -14.51 8.01
C GLY A 246 9.24 -15.92 7.41
N PRO A 247 10.35 -16.37 6.81
CA PRO A 247 10.42 -17.71 6.26
C PRO A 247 10.20 -18.76 7.37
N ALA A 248 9.47 -19.82 7.03
CA ALA A 248 9.34 -20.97 7.91
C ALA A 248 10.70 -21.64 8.04
N GLN A 249 11.14 -21.81 9.28
CA GLN A 249 12.43 -22.41 9.60
C GLN A 249 12.22 -23.79 10.21
N GLU A 250 12.89 -24.77 9.67
CA GLU A 250 12.81 -26.17 10.10
C GLU A 250 13.70 -26.37 11.34
N ILE A 251 13.15 -27.04 12.34
CA ILE A 251 13.78 -27.26 13.66
C ILE A 251 13.72 -28.77 13.95
N ASP A 252 14.87 -29.42 13.98
CA ASP A 252 14.95 -30.80 14.35
C ASP A 252 15.22 -30.95 15.85
N VAL A 253 14.30 -31.63 16.55
CA VAL A 253 14.44 -31.98 17.96
C VAL A 253 14.96 -33.42 18.03
N PRO A 254 16.21 -33.63 18.47
CA PRO A 254 16.82 -34.95 18.50
C PRO A 254 16.16 -35.86 19.55
N ARG A 255 16.15 -37.14 19.26
CA ARG A 255 15.80 -38.15 20.27
C ARG A 255 16.83 -38.14 21.41
N GLY A 256 16.35 -37.97 22.64
CA GLY A 256 17.21 -38.08 23.79
C GLY A 256 17.90 -39.47 23.80
N ILE A 257 19.21 -39.48 24.14
CA ILE A 257 19.92 -40.76 24.32
C ILE A 257 19.33 -41.39 25.59
N SER A 258 18.58 -42.46 25.43
CA SER A 258 18.07 -43.24 26.57
C SER A 258 19.26 -43.89 27.26
N TYR A 259 19.64 -43.43 28.44
CA TYR A 259 20.68 -44.00 29.27
C TYR A 259 20.43 -45.49 29.60
N TRP A 260 19.22 -45.99 29.37
CA TRP A 260 18.89 -47.43 29.50
C TRP A 260 19.70 -48.30 28.55
N PHE A 261 20.05 -47.84 27.36
CA PHE A 261 20.91 -48.55 26.45
C PHE A 261 22.36 -48.65 26.93
N MET A 262 22.86 -47.65 27.67
CA MET A 262 24.18 -47.69 28.27
C MET A 262 24.27 -48.70 29.45
N LEU A 263 23.18 -48.86 30.20
CA LEU A 263 23.11 -49.83 31.30
C LEU A 263 23.08 -51.28 30.79
N LEU A 264 22.46 -51.52 29.67
CA LEU A 264 22.42 -52.84 29.01
C LEU A 264 23.78 -53.27 28.40
N MET A 265 24.60 -52.31 28.00
CA MET A 265 25.96 -52.58 27.50
C MET A 265 26.99 -52.84 28.65
N LEU A 266 26.70 -52.43 29.86
CA LEU A 266 27.55 -52.67 31.03
C LEU A 266 27.25 -54.01 31.76
N LEU A 267 26.12 -54.66 31.48
CA LEU A 267 25.73 -55.94 32.09
C LEU A 267 26.58 -57.14 31.69
N PRO A 268 27.19 -57.27 30.48
CA PRO A 268 28.04 -58.41 30.21
C PRO A 268 29.43 -58.37 30.87
N LEU A 269 29.87 -57.23 31.44
CA LEU A 269 31.17 -57.11 32.09
C LEU A 269 31.18 -57.56 33.57
N LEU A 270 30.01 -57.76 34.17
CA LEU A 270 29.86 -58.20 35.57
C LEU A 270 29.67 -59.71 35.77
N VAL A 271 29.64 -60.50 34.70
CA VAL A 271 29.45 -61.99 34.75
C VAL A 271 30.77 -62.74 34.52
N LEU A 272 31.91 -62.07 34.43
CA LEU A 272 33.23 -62.67 34.19
C LEU A 272 34.27 -62.34 35.30
N ILE A 273 33.84 -62.27 36.59
CA ILE A 273 34.72 -62.29 37.74
C ILE A 273 34.28 -63.41 38.71
#